data_2c1db363c742deedcb465b07f83abb65
#
_entry.id   2c1db363c742deedcb465b07f83abb65
#
_cell.length_a   1.000
_cell.length_b   1.000
_cell.length_c   1.000
_cell.angle_alpha   90.00
_cell.angle_beta   90.00
_cell.angle_gamma   90.00
#
_symmetry.space_group_name_H-M   'P 1'
#
loop_
_entity.id
_entity.type
_entity.pdbx_description
1 polymer ?
#
loop_
_entity_poly.entity_id
_entity_poly.type
_entity_poly.pdbx_seq_one_letter_code
_entity_poly.pdbx_strand_id
1 'polypeptide(L)'
;MPAGVLHLPYLPESAGMSRGGAAPNGKWRMSTLVLELRQGEVMIVNGAPIRFRTKSRIELTAKARFLFGKQIMPAAAADSPARRIYFALQSAYIGTDEERVHGLASARVLVGEFKAATTSMLAREILDRAIAAAEADDCYQALKLARRIIRHEDTVLGRTPPIPPAGLPPPGLGVEPEPPHRDERRVT
;
A
#
# COMPACT_ATOMS: atom_id res chain seq x y z
N MET A 1 -26.61 38.00 3.21
CA MET A 1 -26.02 38.03 1.89
C MET A 1 -25.85 36.59 1.45
N PRO A 2 -26.35 36.17 0.29
CA PRO A 2 -26.97 34.87 0.10
C PRO A 2 -25.99 33.76 -0.32
N ALA A 3 -26.40 32.56 0.07
CA ALA A 3 -25.81 31.28 -0.29
C ALA A 3 -25.77 31.03 -1.79
N GLY A 4 -24.60 30.66 -2.30
CA GLY A 4 -24.43 30.17 -3.67
C GLY A 4 -24.72 28.70 -3.74
N VAL A 5 -25.84 28.36 -4.39
CA VAL A 5 -26.22 27.00 -4.75
C VAL A 5 -25.37 26.58 -5.95
N LEU A 6 -24.47 25.61 -5.78
CA LEU A 6 -23.77 24.98 -6.88
C LEU A 6 -24.68 23.94 -7.56
N HIS A 7 -25.00 24.26 -8.79
CA HIS A 7 -25.81 23.51 -9.73
C HIS A 7 -25.04 22.28 -10.25
N LEU A 8 -25.61 21.09 -10.06
CA LEU A 8 -25.14 19.83 -10.65
C LEU A 8 -25.54 19.79 -12.14
N PRO A 9 -24.67 19.44 -13.07
CA PRO A 9 -25.07 19.18 -14.46
C PRO A 9 -25.57 17.73 -14.63
N TYR A 10 -26.81 17.64 -15.00
CA TYR A 10 -27.58 16.79 -15.89
C TYR A 10 -26.86 15.59 -16.53
N LEU A 11 -27.41 14.40 -16.26
CA LEU A 11 -27.19 13.15 -16.99
C LEU A 11 -28.09 13.11 -18.23
N PRO A 12 -27.61 12.71 -19.41
CA PRO A 12 -28.49 12.35 -20.49
C PRO A 12 -28.92 10.88 -20.38
N GLU A 13 -30.25 10.68 -20.31
CA GLU A 13 -30.92 9.44 -20.68
C GLU A 13 -30.88 9.25 -22.20
N SER A 14 -30.45 8.10 -22.66
CA SER A 14 -30.92 7.60 -23.94
C SER A 14 -30.92 6.08 -23.98
N ALA A 15 -32.11 5.60 -24.23
CA ALA A 15 -32.59 4.26 -24.36
C ALA A 15 -31.84 3.38 -25.39
N GLY A 16 -31.80 2.08 -25.10
CA GLY A 16 -31.42 1.04 -26.05
C GLY A 16 -31.73 -0.34 -25.48
N MET A 17 -33.01 -0.76 -25.61
CA MET A 17 -33.42 -2.15 -25.36
C MET A 17 -32.73 -3.08 -26.34
N SER A 18 -32.06 -4.11 -25.85
CA SER A 18 -31.92 -5.38 -26.56
C SER A 18 -31.86 -6.56 -25.60
N ARG A 19 -32.60 -7.59 -26.00
CA ARG A 19 -32.99 -8.77 -25.24
C ARG A 19 -31.87 -9.77 -25.07
N GLY A 20 -31.88 -10.49 -23.92
CA GLY A 20 -31.57 -11.92 -23.86
C GLY A 20 -30.11 -12.28 -23.70
N GLY A 21 -29.71 -12.50 -22.43
CA GLY A 21 -28.50 -13.20 -22.09
C GLY A 21 -28.52 -13.51 -20.62
N ALA A 22 -28.69 -14.82 -20.24
CA ALA A 22 -28.63 -15.29 -18.89
C ALA A 22 -27.35 -14.78 -18.20
N ALA A 23 -27.52 -14.12 -17.05
CA ALA A 23 -26.43 -13.73 -16.20
C ALA A 23 -25.71 -14.98 -15.69
N PRO A 24 -24.41 -15.18 -15.96
CA PRO A 24 -23.64 -16.17 -15.21
C PRO A 24 -23.53 -15.66 -13.78
N ASN A 25 -23.89 -16.51 -12.82
CA ASN A 25 -23.70 -16.31 -11.37
C ASN A 25 -22.21 -16.14 -11.05
N GLY A 26 -21.63 -15.03 -11.45
CA GLY A 26 -20.33 -14.57 -11.01
C GLY A 26 -20.46 -14.02 -9.60
N LYS A 27 -20.34 -14.86 -8.58
CA LYS A 27 -19.99 -14.40 -7.24
C LYS A 27 -18.68 -13.64 -7.37
N TRP A 28 -18.75 -12.32 -7.42
CA TRP A 28 -17.60 -11.47 -7.18
C TRP A 28 -17.11 -11.81 -5.78
N ARG A 29 -16.09 -12.65 -5.70
CA ARG A 29 -15.37 -12.84 -4.43
C ARG A 29 -14.71 -11.51 -4.15
N MET A 30 -15.40 -10.67 -3.39
CA MET A 30 -14.79 -9.55 -2.72
C MET A 30 -13.73 -10.16 -1.81
N SER A 31 -12.47 -10.10 -2.21
CA SER A 31 -11.38 -10.53 -1.36
C SER A 31 -11.29 -9.55 -0.21
N THR A 32 -11.93 -9.90 0.88
CA THR A 32 -11.94 -9.15 2.11
C THR A 32 -10.57 -9.26 2.76
N LEU A 33 -9.93 -8.14 3.01
CA LEU A 33 -8.67 -8.11 3.73
C LEU A 33 -8.92 -7.91 5.23
N VAL A 34 -8.55 -8.91 6.02
CA VAL A 34 -8.60 -8.84 7.48
C VAL A 34 -7.23 -8.49 8.03
N LEU A 35 -7.17 -7.45 8.88
CA LEU A 35 -5.95 -7.00 9.53
C LEU A 35 -6.11 -7.08 11.05
N GLU A 36 -5.09 -7.60 11.74
CA GLU A 36 -4.99 -7.52 13.19
C GLU A 36 -4.03 -6.41 13.57
N LEU A 37 -4.52 -5.46 14.37
CA LEU A 37 -3.78 -4.30 14.82
C LEU A 37 -3.68 -4.32 16.35
N ARG A 38 -2.49 -4.03 16.85
CA ARG A 38 -2.19 -4.03 18.28
C ARG A 38 -2.57 -2.69 18.90
N GLN A 39 -2.72 -2.69 20.20
CA GLN A 39 -2.84 -1.43 20.95
C GLN A 39 -1.67 -0.51 20.65
N GLY A 40 -1.94 0.76 20.38
CA GLY A 40 -0.95 1.78 20.06
C GLY A 40 -0.52 1.83 18.59
N GLU A 41 -0.82 0.80 17.79
CA GLU A 41 -0.49 0.83 16.37
C GLU A 41 -1.27 1.92 15.64
N VAL A 42 -0.63 2.45 14.60
CA VAL A 42 -1.21 3.46 13.71
C VAL A 42 -1.42 2.84 12.33
N MET A 43 -2.55 3.13 11.75
CA MET A 43 -2.89 2.86 10.36
C MET A 43 -3.25 4.18 9.68
N ILE A 44 -2.86 4.38 8.45
CA ILE A 44 -3.32 5.51 7.63
C ILE A 44 -4.18 4.94 6.51
N VAL A 45 -5.39 5.44 6.37
CA VAL A 45 -6.34 5.02 5.33
C VAL A 45 -6.79 6.26 4.57
N ASN A 46 -6.52 6.31 3.27
CA ASN A 46 -6.88 7.45 2.40
C ASN A 46 -6.49 8.81 3.01
N GLY A 47 -5.29 8.92 3.57
CA GLY A 47 -4.79 10.13 4.21
C GLY A 47 -5.17 10.30 5.70
N ALA A 48 -6.16 9.57 6.21
CA ALA A 48 -6.61 9.70 7.59
C ALA A 48 -5.80 8.80 8.54
N PRO A 49 -5.04 9.33 9.52
CA PRO A 49 -4.36 8.52 10.52
C PRO A 49 -5.33 8.02 11.58
N ILE A 50 -5.31 6.71 11.85
CA ILE A 50 -6.13 6.03 12.83
C ILE A 50 -5.20 5.38 13.85
N ARG A 51 -5.35 5.71 15.14
CA ARG A 51 -4.63 5.06 16.24
C ARG A 51 -5.52 4.09 16.98
N PHE A 52 -5.08 2.85 17.12
CA PHE A 52 -5.82 1.82 17.84
C PHE A 52 -5.54 1.89 19.35
N ARG A 53 -6.59 2.11 20.13
CA ARG A 53 -6.52 2.18 21.60
C ARG A 53 -6.48 0.81 22.26
N THR A 54 -6.98 -0.21 21.56
CA THR A 54 -7.03 -1.61 22.00
C THR A 54 -6.60 -2.51 20.83
N LYS A 55 -6.26 -3.78 21.12
CA LYS A 55 -6.09 -4.78 20.06
C LYS A 55 -7.40 -4.89 19.28
N SER A 56 -7.33 -4.72 17.96
CA SER A 56 -8.51 -4.68 17.09
C SER A 56 -8.29 -5.55 15.87
N ARG A 57 -9.35 -6.21 15.43
CA ARG A 57 -9.43 -6.89 14.14
C ARG A 57 -10.34 -6.08 13.23
N ILE A 58 -9.82 -5.65 12.10
CA ILE A 58 -10.56 -4.87 11.11
C ILE A 58 -10.65 -5.61 9.81
N GLU A 59 -11.72 -5.36 9.08
CA GLU A 59 -12.00 -5.93 7.79
C GLU A 59 -12.15 -4.78 6.78
N LEU A 60 -11.31 -4.79 5.74
CA LEU A 60 -11.43 -3.85 4.63
C LEU A 60 -12.33 -4.47 3.57
N THR A 61 -13.55 -3.97 3.47
CA THR A 61 -14.59 -4.46 2.55
C THR A 61 -14.61 -3.75 1.20
N ALA A 62 -13.81 -2.68 1.07
CA ALA A 62 -13.69 -1.90 -0.15
C ALA A 62 -12.22 -1.60 -0.46
N LYS A 63 -11.96 -1.23 -1.72
CA LYS A 63 -10.62 -0.79 -2.14
C LYS A 63 -10.27 0.51 -1.43
N ALA A 64 -9.16 0.51 -0.70
CA ALA A 64 -8.62 1.68 -0.03
C ALA A 64 -7.08 1.70 -0.17
N ARG A 65 -6.51 2.89 -0.11
CA ARG A 65 -5.06 3.08 0.05
C ARG A 65 -4.77 3.12 1.55
N PHE A 66 -3.91 2.23 2.01
CA PHE A 66 -3.59 2.17 3.43
C PHE A 66 -2.14 1.72 3.67
N LEU A 67 -1.60 2.17 4.78
CA LEU A 67 -0.36 1.68 5.39
C LEU A 67 -0.58 1.49 6.89
N PHE A 68 0.14 0.56 7.49
CA PHE A 68 0.06 0.32 8.93
C PHE A 68 1.40 -0.09 9.54
N GLY A 69 1.53 0.12 10.84
CA GLY A 69 2.67 -0.29 11.64
C GLY A 69 4.00 0.18 11.05
N LYS A 70 4.94 -0.75 10.84
CA LYS A 70 6.29 -0.48 10.31
C LYS A 70 6.32 -0.03 8.84
N GLN A 71 5.18 0.00 8.18
CA GLN A 71 5.11 0.54 6.81
C GLN A 71 5.07 2.07 6.81
N ILE A 72 4.64 2.66 7.89
CA ILE A 72 4.57 4.11 8.04
C ILE A 72 5.94 4.60 8.50
N MET A 73 6.58 5.44 7.68
CA MET A 73 7.81 6.14 8.01
C MET A 73 7.46 7.53 8.53
N PRO A 74 7.77 7.87 9.77
CA PRO A 74 7.63 9.25 10.24
C PRO A 74 8.68 10.16 9.57
N ALA A 75 8.36 11.44 9.41
CA ALA A 75 9.25 12.40 8.78
C ALA A 75 10.65 12.44 9.42
N ALA A 76 10.71 12.32 10.75
CA ALA A 76 11.98 12.29 11.50
C ALA A 76 12.87 11.06 11.17
N ALA A 77 12.31 9.99 10.61
CA ALA A 77 13.06 8.81 10.19
C ALA A 77 13.53 8.88 8.72
N ALA A 78 13.17 9.92 8.00
CA ALA A 78 13.63 10.17 6.63
C ALA A 78 15.02 10.85 6.63
N ASP A 79 15.98 10.26 7.31
CA ASP A 79 17.30 10.80 7.63
C ASP A 79 18.40 10.47 6.60
N SER A 80 18.07 9.66 5.58
CA SER A 80 18.98 9.31 4.49
C SER A 80 18.35 9.52 3.12
N PRO A 81 19.14 9.61 2.03
CA PRO A 81 18.63 9.76 0.68
C PRO A 81 17.59 8.70 0.31
N ALA A 82 17.84 7.43 0.56
CA ALA A 82 16.90 6.35 0.28
C ALA A 82 15.61 6.46 1.11
N ARG A 83 15.72 6.85 2.38
CA ARG A 83 14.56 7.04 3.27
C ARG A 83 13.74 8.25 2.89
N ARG A 84 14.36 9.33 2.40
CA ARG A 84 13.64 10.49 1.84
C ARG A 84 12.82 10.13 0.61
N ILE A 85 13.39 9.31 -0.29
CA ILE A 85 12.66 8.78 -1.46
C ILE A 85 11.45 7.95 -0.99
N TYR A 86 11.65 7.06 -0.01
CA TYR A 86 10.53 6.28 0.54
C TYR A 86 9.44 7.16 1.13
N PHE A 87 9.80 8.18 1.90
CA PHE A 87 8.85 9.11 2.52
C PHE A 87 8.07 9.92 1.47
N ALA A 88 8.73 10.41 0.43
CA ALA A 88 8.07 11.10 -0.68
C ALA A 88 7.07 10.20 -1.42
N LEU A 89 7.45 8.94 -1.70
CA LEU A 89 6.56 7.95 -2.30
C LEU A 89 5.42 7.54 -1.36
N GLN A 90 5.65 7.52 -0.04
CA GLN A 90 4.60 7.31 0.95
C GLN A 90 3.55 8.43 0.89
N SER A 91 3.96 9.70 0.83
CA SER A 91 3.06 10.83 0.67
C SER A 91 2.29 10.75 -0.66
N ALA A 92 2.96 10.34 -1.75
CA ALA A 92 2.31 10.11 -3.03
C ALA A 92 1.25 8.98 -2.97
N TYR A 93 1.40 8.00 -2.09
CA TYR A 93 0.47 6.86 -1.97
C TYR A 93 -0.73 7.16 -1.07
N ILE A 94 -0.48 7.65 0.16
CA ILE A 94 -1.50 7.75 1.21
C ILE A 94 -1.84 9.19 1.62
N GLY A 95 -1.18 10.19 1.05
CA GLY A 95 -1.47 11.60 1.33
C GLY A 95 -2.82 12.06 0.78
N THR A 96 -3.21 13.28 1.15
CA THR A 96 -4.29 14.00 0.49
C THR A 96 -3.97 14.20 -0.99
N ASP A 97 -4.94 14.59 -1.81
CA ASP A 97 -4.70 14.78 -3.25
C ASP A 97 -3.57 15.78 -3.53
N GLU A 98 -3.49 16.85 -2.75
CA GLU A 98 -2.40 17.83 -2.84
C GLU A 98 -1.05 17.23 -2.41
N GLU A 99 -1.00 16.57 -1.27
CA GLU A 99 0.22 15.91 -0.76
C GLU A 99 0.71 14.82 -1.72
N ARG A 100 -0.18 14.13 -2.42
CA ARG A 100 0.17 13.10 -3.41
C ARG A 100 0.89 13.69 -4.61
N VAL A 101 0.41 14.82 -5.14
CA VAL A 101 1.06 15.53 -6.25
C VAL A 101 2.45 16.01 -5.84
N HIS A 102 2.56 16.65 -4.67
CA HIS A 102 3.84 17.09 -4.12
C HIS A 102 4.78 15.94 -3.81
N GLY A 103 4.26 14.85 -3.25
CA GLY A 103 5.03 13.64 -2.94
C GLY A 103 5.66 13.03 -4.20
N LEU A 104 4.90 12.90 -5.29
CA LEU A 104 5.41 12.38 -6.54
C LEU A 104 6.46 13.31 -7.17
N ALA A 105 6.23 14.62 -7.17
CA ALA A 105 7.20 15.59 -7.65
C ALA A 105 8.51 15.54 -6.85
N SER A 106 8.42 15.49 -5.52
CA SER A 106 9.57 15.35 -4.63
C SER A 106 10.32 14.04 -4.86
N ALA A 107 9.59 12.93 -5.05
CA ALA A 107 10.20 11.64 -5.33
C ALA A 107 11.05 11.65 -6.61
N ARG A 108 10.58 12.30 -7.69
CA ARG A 108 11.34 12.45 -8.95
C ARG A 108 12.66 13.19 -8.73
N VAL A 109 12.63 14.29 -8.00
CA VAL A 109 13.84 15.09 -7.70
C VAL A 109 14.83 14.24 -6.89
N LEU A 110 14.39 13.65 -5.79
CA LEU A 110 15.24 12.86 -4.90
C LEU A 110 15.82 11.63 -5.60
N VAL A 111 15.06 10.98 -6.47
CA VAL A 111 15.55 9.86 -7.30
C VAL A 111 16.61 10.34 -8.28
N GLY A 112 16.44 11.50 -8.91
CA GLY A 112 17.45 12.10 -9.78
C GLY A 112 18.76 12.37 -9.04
N GLU A 113 18.69 12.97 -7.86
CA GLU A 113 19.85 13.22 -7.00
C GLU A 113 20.56 11.92 -6.58
N PHE A 114 19.79 10.92 -6.14
CA PHE A 114 20.35 9.61 -5.75
C PHE A 114 21.04 8.94 -6.93
N LYS A 115 20.42 8.95 -8.10
CA LYS A 115 20.99 8.35 -9.33
C LYS A 115 22.27 9.05 -9.77
N ALA A 116 22.39 10.36 -9.58
CA ALA A 116 23.61 11.12 -9.87
C ALA A 116 24.75 10.76 -8.91
N ALA A 117 24.44 10.47 -7.65
CA ALA A 117 25.42 10.14 -6.62
C ALA A 117 25.83 8.67 -6.58
N THR A 118 24.97 7.73 -7.05
CA THR A 118 25.27 6.31 -6.97
C THR A 118 26.00 5.76 -8.20
N THR A 119 26.97 4.87 -7.98
CA THR A 119 27.62 4.07 -9.04
C THR A 119 26.92 2.73 -9.29
N SER A 120 25.97 2.33 -8.43
CA SER A 120 25.27 1.05 -8.55
C SER A 120 24.23 1.08 -9.67
N MET A 121 24.49 0.34 -10.75
CA MET A 121 23.55 0.17 -11.86
C MET A 121 22.22 -0.46 -11.38
N LEU A 122 22.29 -1.44 -10.47
CA LEU A 122 21.11 -2.10 -9.91
C LEU A 122 20.25 -1.09 -9.13
N ALA A 123 20.86 -0.21 -8.35
CA ALA A 123 20.12 0.82 -7.62
C ALA A 123 19.41 1.79 -8.58
N ARG A 124 20.09 2.21 -9.66
CA ARG A 124 19.48 3.07 -10.69
C ARG A 124 18.27 2.40 -11.34
N GLU A 125 18.39 1.14 -11.74
CA GLU A 125 17.29 0.39 -12.36
C GLU A 125 16.08 0.24 -11.41
N ILE A 126 16.32 -0.07 -10.14
CA ILE A 126 15.25 -0.18 -9.14
C ILE A 126 14.54 1.16 -8.97
N LEU A 127 15.28 2.28 -8.95
CA LEU A 127 14.72 3.62 -8.82
C LEU A 127 13.90 4.04 -10.04
N ASP A 128 14.36 3.73 -11.24
CA ASP A 128 13.60 3.98 -12.48
C ASP A 128 12.26 3.22 -12.47
N ARG A 129 12.30 1.96 -12.07
CA ARG A 129 11.07 1.15 -11.90
C ARG A 129 10.17 1.67 -10.80
N ALA A 130 10.73 2.23 -9.73
CA ALA A 130 9.94 2.80 -8.64
C ALA A 130 9.18 4.06 -9.09
N ILE A 131 9.83 4.95 -9.82
CA ILE A 131 9.16 6.14 -10.38
C ILE A 131 8.11 5.74 -11.42
N ALA A 132 8.45 4.85 -12.35
CA ALA A 132 7.49 4.38 -13.36
C ALA A 132 6.24 3.75 -12.72
N ALA A 133 6.40 2.96 -11.65
CA ALA A 133 5.28 2.40 -10.91
C ALA A 133 4.43 3.49 -10.21
N ALA A 134 5.07 4.50 -9.60
CA ALA A 134 4.36 5.61 -8.97
C ALA A 134 3.57 6.46 -9.98
N GLU A 135 4.11 6.68 -11.17
CA GLU A 135 3.47 7.39 -12.27
C GLU A 135 2.29 6.62 -12.87
N ALA A 136 2.36 5.29 -12.83
CA ALA A 136 1.27 4.39 -13.23
C ALA A 136 0.20 4.19 -12.13
N ASP A 137 0.20 4.99 -11.05
CA ASP A 137 -0.64 4.86 -9.85
C ASP A 137 -0.45 3.55 -9.06
N ASP A 138 0.58 2.75 -9.37
CA ASP A 138 0.99 1.60 -8.57
C ASP A 138 2.01 2.01 -7.49
N CYS A 139 1.59 3.01 -6.69
CA CYS A 139 2.44 3.58 -5.64
C CYS A 139 2.84 2.55 -4.56
N TYR A 140 2.02 1.51 -4.33
CA TYR A 140 2.39 0.46 -3.38
C TYR A 140 3.58 -0.36 -3.86
N GLN A 141 3.65 -0.66 -5.15
CA GLN A 141 4.83 -1.29 -5.75
C GLN A 141 6.04 -0.37 -5.71
N ALA A 142 5.85 0.93 -5.96
CA ALA A 142 6.91 1.93 -5.81
C ALA A 142 7.52 1.90 -4.40
N LEU A 143 6.69 1.83 -3.35
CA LEU A 143 7.14 1.70 -1.95
C LEU A 143 7.93 0.42 -1.70
N LYS A 144 7.53 -0.72 -2.29
CA LYS A 144 8.29 -1.98 -2.18
C LYS A 144 9.68 -1.84 -2.80
N LEU A 145 9.78 -1.17 -3.95
CA LEU A 145 11.04 -0.92 -4.62
C LEU A 145 11.92 0.05 -3.82
N ALA A 146 11.34 1.13 -3.28
CA ALA A 146 12.07 2.06 -2.42
C ALA A 146 12.63 1.39 -1.15
N ARG A 147 11.92 0.42 -0.56
CA ARG A 147 12.47 -0.39 0.55
C ARG A 147 13.68 -1.21 0.17
N ARG A 148 13.76 -1.65 -1.08
CA ARG A 148 14.96 -2.35 -1.56
C ARG A 148 16.16 -1.40 -1.65
N ILE A 149 15.91 -0.12 -2.02
CA ILE A 149 16.95 0.91 -2.03
C ILE A 149 17.43 1.23 -0.61
N ILE A 150 16.51 1.34 0.38
CA ILE A 150 16.91 1.51 1.78
C ILE A 150 17.83 0.38 2.23
N ARG A 151 17.48 -0.88 1.94
CA ARG A 151 18.33 -2.02 2.29
C ARG A 151 19.69 -1.99 1.58
N HIS A 152 19.72 -1.58 0.33
CA HIS A 152 20.95 -1.41 -0.41
C HIS A 152 21.83 -0.31 0.21
N GLU A 153 21.25 0.84 0.53
CA GLU A 153 21.93 1.95 1.21
C GLU A 153 22.47 1.52 2.58
N ASP A 154 21.65 0.83 3.40
CA ASP A 154 22.05 0.33 4.71
C ASP A 154 23.23 -0.65 4.59
N THR A 155 23.24 -1.50 3.57
CA THR A 155 24.37 -2.43 3.31
C THR A 155 25.64 -1.67 2.93
N VAL A 156 25.54 -0.69 2.02
CA VAL A 156 26.69 0.13 1.57
C VAL A 156 27.28 0.95 2.72
N LEU A 157 26.42 1.46 3.59
CA LEU A 157 26.82 2.28 4.75
C LEU A 157 27.20 1.42 5.98
N GLY A 158 27.20 0.09 5.88
CA GLY A 158 27.49 -0.81 6.99
C GLY A 158 26.45 -0.74 8.13
N ARG A 159 25.26 -0.22 7.86
CA ARG A 159 24.15 -0.21 8.80
C ARG A 159 23.50 -1.59 8.79
N THR A 160 23.47 -2.26 9.94
CA THR A 160 22.76 -3.53 10.07
C THR A 160 21.27 -3.26 9.87
N PRO A 161 20.59 -3.84 8.85
CA PRO A 161 19.16 -3.68 8.70
C PRO A 161 18.49 -4.22 9.98
N PRO A 162 17.43 -3.56 10.49
CA PRO A 162 16.69 -4.10 11.62
C PRO A 162 16.16 -5.49 11.20
N ILE A 163 16.54 -6.52 11.95
CA ILE A 163 16.10 -7.90 11.75
C ILE A 163 14.58 -7.86 11.73
N PRO A 164 13.90 -8.24 10.63
CA PRO A 164 12.45 -8.33 10.64
C PRO A 164 12.05 -9.33 11.73
N PRO A 165 11.06 -9.04 12.58
CA PRO A 165 10.58 -10.03 13.52
C PRO A 165 10.16 -11.26 12.72
N ALA A 166 10.74 -12.42 13.07
CA ALA A 166 10.38 -13.70 12.51
C ALA A 166 8.86 -13.87 12.68
N GLY A 167 8.14 -14.06 11.58
CA GLY A 167 6.75 -14.47 11.59
C GLY A 167 5.72 -13.40 11.22
N LEU A 168 5.71 -12.95 9.96
CA LEU A 168 4.45 -12.63 9.29
C LEU A 168 4.48 -13.35 7.95
N PRO A 169 3.50 -14.25 7.68
CA PRO A 169 3.34 -14.82 6.35
C PRO A 169 3.02 -13.69 5.35
N PRO A 170 3.46 -13.83 4.09
CA PRO A 170 3.13 -12.87 3.06
C PRO A 170 1.60 -12.78 2.91
N PRO A 171 1.02 -11.60 2.68
CA PRO A 171 -0.39 -11.49 2.41
C PRO A 171 -0.69 -12.21 1.09
N GLY A 172 -1.50 -13.27 1.15
CA GLY A 172 -2.09 -13.86 -0.05
C GLY A 172 -1.85 -15.34 -0.34
N LEU A 173 -1.30 -16.13 0.59
CA LEU A 173 -1.40 -17.59 0.47
C LEU A 173 -2.41 -18.09 1.50
N GLY A 174 -3.60 -18.40 1.02
CA GLY A 174 -4.61 -19.11 1.82
C GLY A 174 -4.04 -20.42 2.32
N VAL A 175 -3.97 -20.56 3.64
CA VAL A 175 -3.79 -21.86 4.26
C VAL A 175 -5.07 -22.62 3.99
N GLU A 176 -4.99 -23.65 3.15
CA GLU A 176 -6.05 -24.63 3.05
C GLU A 176 -6.28 -25.25 4.45
N PRO A 177 -7.52 -25.33 4.92
CA PRO A 177 -7.79 -26.02 6.16
C PRO A 177 -7.53 -27.52 5.95
N GLU A 178 -6.65 -28.06 6.77
CA GLU A 178 -6.39 -29.49 6.89
C GLU A 178 -7.70 -30.22 7.20
N PRO A 179 -8.03 -31.29 6.48
CA PRO A 179 -9.28 -32.04 6.74
C PRO A 179 -9.26 -32.70 8.13
N PRO A 180 -10.39 -32.74 8.83
CA PRO A 180 -10.43 -33.30 10.17
C PRO A 180 -10.04 -34.79 10.16
N HIS A 181 -9.09 -35.14 11.01
CA HIS A 181 -8.71 -36.53 11.30
C HIS A 181 -9.95 -37.32 11.70
N ARG A 182 -10.26 -38.32 10.90
CA ARG A 182 -11.28 -39.34 11.20
C ARG A 182 -10.74 -40.26 12.29
N ASP A 183 -11.22 -40.06 13.51
CA ASP A 183 -10.93 -40.93 14.65
C ASP A 183 -11.70 -42.22 14.48
N GLU A 184 -11.03 -43.24 13.93
CA GLU A 184 -11.55 -44.60 13.89
C GLU A 184 -11.37 -45.25 15.27
N ARG A 185 -12.29 -44.97 16.19
CA ARG A 185 -12.44 -45.82 17.36
C ARG A 185 -13.34 -46.98 17.06
N ARG A 186 -12.70 -48.11 16.85
CA ARG A 186 -13.15 -49.46 16.82
C ARG A 186 -13.95 -49.78 18.09
N VAL A 187 -15.20 -50.20 17.88
CA VAL A 187 -16.03 -50.85 18.91
C VAL A 187 -15.72 -52.34 18.86
N THR A 188 -15.33 -52.87 19.99
CA THR A 188 -15.42 -54.31 20.35
C THR A 188 -16.59 -54.49 21.28
#